data_57d3048a370df1979d1002b516e30b63
#
_entry.id   57d3048a370df1979d1002b516e30b63
#
_cell.length_a   1.000
_cell.length_b   1.000
_cell.length_c   1.000
_cell.angle_alpha   90.00
_cell.angle_beta   90.00
_cell.angle_gamma   90.00
#
_symmetry.space_group_name_H-M   'P 1'
#
loop_
_entity.id
_entity.type
_entity.pdbx_description
1 polymer ?
#
loop_
_entity_poly.entity_id
_entity_poly.type
_entity_poly.pdbx_seq_one_letter_code
_entity_poly.pdbx_strand_id
1 'polypeptide(L)'
;MTYEEIYSQFYSKETDPTFFKKYSKDEAYELMKDWLHSIVAIPFVRKCFSTITLDDEILELKFQLKNSVDEESDNYFVKNLFAHGLKICCMQKQIDTSVSLATVIGAKEEKTILNNYKNNELRLEQLEIQFRKFIRDHVYINNDYIGEE
;
A
#
# COMPACT_ATOMS: atom_id res chain seq x y z
N MET A 1 7.12 -15.08 -3.30
CA MET A 1 6.93 -13.76 -3.96
C MET A 1 8.05 -12.83 -3.53
N THR A 2 8.72 -12.20 -4.47
CA THR A 2 9.81 -11.27 -4.18
C THR A 2 9.26 -9.86 -3.89
N TYR A 3 10.00 -9.09 -3.11
CA TYR A 3 9.66 -7.68 -2.89
C TYR A 3 9.68 -6.90 -4.21
N GLU A 4 10.58 -7.25 -5.11
CA GLU A 4 10.69 -6.62 -6.43
C GLU A 4 9.40 -6.77 -7.26
N GLU A 5 8.78 -7.94 -7.21
CA GLU A 5 7.48 -8.15 -7.88
C GLU A 5 6.40 -7.21 -7.33
N ILE A 6 6.38 -7.02 -6.02
CA ILE A 6 5.43 -6.10 -5.36
C ILE A 6 5.73 -4.65 -5.75
N TYR A 7 7.00 -4.26 -5.72
CA TYR A 7 7.42 -2.90 -6.09
C TYR A 7 7.10 -2.59 -7.54
N SER A 8 7.33 -3.55 -8.44
CA SER A 8 7.00 -3.41 -9.86
C SER A 8 5.50 -3.19 -10.06
N GLN A 9 4.68 -3.94 -9.34
CA GLN A 9 3.23 -3.77 -9.39
C GLN A 9 2.81 -2.38 -8.85
N PHE A 10 3.43 -1.92 -7.78
CA PHE A 10 3.20 -0.59 -7.24
C PHE A 10 3.58 0.49 -8.25
N TYR A 11 4.76 0.41 -8.85
CA TYR A 11 5.20 1.40 -9.84
C TYR A 11 4.30 1.44 -11.06
N SER A 12 3.75 0.32 -11.48
CA SER A 12 2.82 0.29 -12.62
C SER A 12 1.52 1.02 -12.34
N LYS A 13 1.14 1.16 -11.07
CA LYS A 13 -0.08 1.83 -10.62
C LYS A 13 0.15 3.25 -10.12
N GLU A 14 1.39 3.63 -9.83
CA GLU A 14 1.71 4.96 -9.34
C GLU A 14 1.77 5.95 -10.49
N THR A 15 0.99 7.02 -10.38
CA THR A 15 0.89 8.04 -11.44
C THR A 15 1.71 9.28 -11.16
N ASP A 16 2.26 9.42 -9.94
CA ASP A 16 3.10 10.56 -9.58
C ASP A 16 4.56 10.12 -9.42
N PRO A 17 5.39 10.28 -10.47
CA PRO A 17 6.80 9.90 -10.40
C PRO A 17 7.66 10.88 -9.58
N THR A 18 7.13 12.06 -9.22
CA THR A 18 7.92 13.12 -8.58
C THR A 18 8.35 12.76 -7.16
N PHE A 19 7.56 11.95 -6.46
CA PHE A 19 7.90 11.52 -5.10
C PHE A 19 9.23 10.77 -5.06
N PHE A 20 9.42 9.81 -5.96
CA PHE A 20 10.62 8.96 -6.00
C PHE A 20 11.85 9.67 -6.56
N LYS A 21 11.69 10.81 -7.21
CA LYS A 21 12.84 11.64 -7.65
C LYS A 21 13.63 12.23 -6.49
N LYS A 22 13.01 12.32 -5.30
CA LYS A 22 13.66 12.85 -4.09
C LYS A 22 14.55 11.82 -3.40
N TYR A 23 14.43 10.56 -3.75
CA TYR A 23 15.12 9.45 -3.10
C TYR A 23 16.00 8.72 -4.09
N SER A 24 17.16 8.24 -3.61
CA SER A 24 17.93 7.27 -4.37
C SER A 24 17.14 5.94 -4.43
N LYS A 25 17.52 5.08 -5.37
CA LYS A 25 16.90 3.75 -5.51
C LYS A 25 16.96 2.97 -4.19
N ASP A 26 18.11 2.99 -3.54
CA ASP A 26 18.32 2.27 -2.27
C ASP A 26 17.47 2.85 -1.14
N GLU A 27 17.39 4.18 -1.04
CA GLU A 27 16.55 4.85 -0.05
C GLU A 27 15.06 4.52 -0.27
N ALA A 28 14.60 4.53 -1.51
CA ALA A 28 13.23 4.19 -1.85
C ALA A 28 12.90 2.73 -1.49
N TYR A 29 13.82 1.81 -1.75
CA TYR A 29 13.64 0.40 -1.43
C TYR A 29 13.60 0.16 0.08
N GLU A 30 14.44 0.83 0.86
CA GLU A 30 14.40 0.74 2.32
C GLU A 30 13.08 1.28 2.87
N LEU A 31 12.61 2.40 2.33
CA LEU A 31 11.34 2.99 2.73
C LEU A 31 10.17 2.05 2.41
N MET A 32 10.12 1.48 1.21
CA MET A 32 9.07 0.54 0.84
C MET A 32 9.13 -0.74 1.65
N LYS A 33 10.31 -1.23 2.00
CA LYS A 33 10.49 -2.39 2.86
C LYS A 33 9.85 -2.15 4.24
N ASP A 34 10.08 -1.00 4.83
CA ASP A 34 9.45 -0.62 6.10
C ASP A 34 7.93 -0.54 5.96
N TRP A 35 7.44 -0.01 4.85
CA TRP A 35 6.01 0.04 4.57
C TRP A 35 5.38 -1.34 4.42
N LEU A 36 6.08 -2.30 3.83
CA LEU A 36 5.58 -3.68 3.74
C LEU A 36 5.31 -4.26 5.13
N HIS A 37 6.22 -4.06 6.07
CA HIS A 37 6.03 -4.49 7.46
C HIS A 37 4.84 -3.78 8.12
N SER A 38 4.67 -2.49 7.86
CA SER A 38 3.55 -1.72 8.39
C SER A 38 2.21 -2.22 7.85
N ILE A 39 2.16 -2.56 6.56
CA ILE A 39 0.94 -3.07 5.92
C ILE A 39 0.53 -4.42 6.53
N VAL A 40 1.48 -5.32 6.72
CA VAL A 40 1.21 -6.63 7.33
C VAL A 40 0.70 -6.49 8.77
N ALA A 41 1.15 -5.46 9.47
CA ALA A 41 0.73 -5.20 10.86
C ALA A 41 -0.72 -4.69 10.97
N ILE A 42 -1.33 -4.24 9.88
CA ILE A 42 -2.72 -3.80 9.90
C ILE A 42 -3.63 -5.00 10.19
N PRO A 43 -4.48 -4.96 11.23
CA PRO A 43 -5.26 -6.14 11.63
C PRO A 43 -6.13 -6.74 10.54
N PHE A 44 -6.83 -5.93 9.74
CA PHE A 44 -7.69 -6.46 8.68
C PHE A 44 -6.89 -7.05 7.51
N VAL A 45 -5.65 -6.61 7.32
CA VAL A 45 -4.72 -7.22 6.35
C VAL A 45 -4.19 -8.54 6.89
N ARG A 46 -3.71 -8.53 8.13
CA ARG A 46 -3.13 -9.73 8.76
C ARG A 46 -4.12 -10.88 8.81
N LYS A 47 -5.40 -10.58 9.02
CA LYS A 47 -6.46 -11.59 9.07
C LYS A 47 -6.70 -12.33 7.76
N CYS A 48 -6.24 -11.82 6.63
CA CYS A 48 -6.34 -12.50 5.34
C CYS A 48 -5.44 -13.73 5.25
N PHE A 49 -4.41 -13.79 6.10
CA PHE A 49 -3.38 -14.81 6.02
C PHE A 49 -3.47 -15.78 7.18
N SER A 50 -3.33 -17.08 6.90
CA SER A 50 -3.06 -18.07 7.92
C SER A 50 -1.60 -17.98 8.37
N THR A 51 -0.68 -17.77 7.41
CA THR A 51 0.73 -17.48 7.70
C THR A 51 1.23 -16.41 6.73
N ILE A 52 2.09 -15.53 7.22
CA ILE A 52 2.82 -14.58 6.39
C ILE A 52 4.16 -14.27 7.03
N THR A 53 5.22 -14.35 6.25
CA THR A 53 6.59 -14.08 6.67
C THR A 53 7.27 -13.18 5.66
N LEU A 54 7.88 -12.10 6.16
CA LEU A 54 8.70 -11.18 5.39
C LEU A 54 10.16 -11.47 5.72
N ASP A 55 10.92 -11.93 4.73
CA ASP A 55 12.35 -12.21 4.88
C ASP A 55 13.14 -11.09 4.22
N ASP A 56 13.63 -10.16 5.04
CA ASP A 56 14.38 -9.00 4.57
C ASP A 56 15.79 -9.33 4.10
N GLU A 57 16.32 -10.48 4.48
CA GLU A 57 17.66 -10.90 4.04
C GLU A 57 17.69 -11.31 2.58
N ILE A 58 16.66 -12.05 2.15
CA ILE A 58 16.54 -12.51 0.76
C ILE A 58 15.50 -11.70 -0.03
N LEU A 59 14.85 -10.72 0.61
CA LEU A 59 13.83 -9.84 0.02
C LEU A 59 12.69 -10.64 -0.60
N GLU A 60 12.18 -11.60 0.14
CA GLU A 60 11.07 -12.45 -0.26
C GLU A 60 9.98 -12.51 0.79
N LEU A 61 8.76 -12.66 0.31
CA LEU A 61 7.55 -12.84 1.10
C LEU A 61 7.04 -14.26 0.92
N LYS A 62 6.74 -14.94 1.99
CA LYS A 62 6.07 -16.24 1.98
C LYS A 62 4.73 -16.11 2.68
N PHE A 63 3.69 -16.63 2.08
CA PHE A 63 2.35 -16.49 2.62
C PHE A 63 1.49 -17.72 2.36
N GLN A 64 0.46 -17.85 3.19
CA GLN A 64 -0.66 -18.77 2.98
C GLN A 64 -1.93 -17.99 3.30
N LEU A 65 -2.84 -17.89 2.33
CA LEU A 65 -4.12 -17.22 2.53
C LEU A 65 -5.11 -18.15 3.27
N LYS A 66 -5.97 -17.57 4.09
CA LYS A 66 -7.07 -18.32 4.73
C LYS A 66 -8.09 -18.79 3.70
N ASN A 67 -8.37 -17.94 2.71
CA ASN A 67 -9.33 -18.21 1.64
C ASN A 67 -8.59 -18.34 0.31
N SER A 68 -7.74 -19.36 0.21
CA SER A 68 -6.98 -19.65 -0.99
C SER A 68 -7.88 -20.17 -2.10
N VAL A 69 -7.67 -19.70 -3.33
CA VAL A 69 -8.38 -20.17 -4.53
C VAL A 69 -7.45 -21.09 -5.34
N ASP A 70 -6.44 -20.50 -5.94
CA ASP A 70 -5.37 -21.20 -6.66
C ASP A 70 -4.11 -20.32 -6.62
N GLU A 71 -2.99 -20.86 -7.05
CA GLU A 71 -1.71 -20.16 -6.98
C GLU A 71 -1.72 -18.84 -7.75
N GLU A 72 -2.27 -18.81 -8.94
CA GLU A 72 -2.32 -17.61 -9.78
C GLU A 72 -3.19 -16.52 -9.15
N SER A 73 -4.39 -16.88 -8.71
CA SER A 73 -5.33 -15.95 -8.09
C SER A 73 -4.80 -15.44 -6.76
N ASP A 74 -4.20 -16.28 -5.96
CA ASP A 74 -3.62 -15.91 -4.66
C ASP A 74 -2.44 -14.94 -4.84
N ASN A 75 -1.55 -15.23 -5.79
CA ASN A 75 -0.43 -14.34 -6.10
C ASN A 75 -0.91 -12.98 -6.61
N TYR A 76 -1.91 -12.96 -7.46
CA TYR A 76 -2.51 -11.74 -7.97
C TYR A 76 -3.10 -10.90 -6.82
N PHE A 77 -3.87 -11.54 -5.95
CA PHE A 77 -4.49 -10.85 -4.81
C PHE A 77 -3.43 -10.26 -3.87
N VAL A 78 -2.44 -11.03 -3.47
CA VAL A 78 -1.41 -10.60 -2.53
C VAL A 78 -0.55 -9.47 -3.12
N LYS A 79 -0.16 -9.62 -4.38
CA LYS A 79 0.61 -8.59 -5.09
C LYS A 79 -0.15 -7.25 -5.12
N ASN A 80 -1.43 -7.29 -5.45
CA ASN A 80 -2.26 -6.08 -5.50
C ASN A 80 -2.58 -5.52 -4.12
N LEU A 81 -2.77 -6.38 -3.13
CA LEU A 81 -2.96 -5.95 -1.75
C LEU A 81 -1.78 -5.07 -1.29
N PHE A 82 -0.57 -5.55 -1.48
CA PHE A 82 0.62 -4.80 -1.08
C PHE A 82 0.84 -3.56 -1.95
N ALA A 83 0.56 -3.64 -3.25
CA ALA A 83 0.67 -2.46 -4.12
C ALA A 83 -0.29 -1.34 -3.69
N HIS A 84 -1.53 -1.68 -3.33
CA HIS A 84 -2.48 -0.73 -2.77
C HIS A 84 -2.00 -0.15 -1.44
N GLY A 85 -1.49 -1.01 -0.56
CA GLY A 85 -0.95 -0.58 0.73
C GLY A 85 0.23 0.38 0.58
N LEU A 86 1.15 0.09 -0.34
CA LEU A 86 2.28 0.97 -0.65
C LEU A 86 1.82 2.32 -1.19
N LYS A 87 0.79 2.33 -2.03
CA LYS A 87 0.23 3.57 -2.57
C LYS A 87 -0.33 4.45 -1.44
N ILE A 88 -1.02 3.86 -0.48
CA ILE A 88 -1.53 4.56 0.70
C ILE A 88 -0.38 5.13 1.53
N CYS A 89 0.64 4.33 1.83
CA CYS A 89 1.82 4.78 2.57
C CYS A 89 2.55 5.93 1.86
N CYS A 90 2.68 5.83 0.54
CA CYS A 90 3.29 6.86 -0.29
C CYS A 90 2.50 8.17 -0.20
N MET A 91 1.18 8.11 -0.33
CA MET A 91 0.31 9.28 -0.23
C MET A 91 0.37 9.92 1.16
N GLN A 92 0.37 9.11 2.21
CA GLN A 92 0.50 9.60 3.58
C GLN A 92 1.83 10.34 3.79
N LYS A 93 2.92 9.81 3.23
CA LYS A 93 4.24 10.45 3.30
C LYS A 93 4.24 11.80 2.59
N GLN A 94 3.60 11.89 1.42
CA GLN A 94 3.46 13.17 0.70
C GLN A 94 2.69 14.20 1.51
N ILE A 95 1.59 13.80 2.16
CA ILE A 95 0.78 14.66 3.01
C ILE A 95 1.60 15.18 4.19
N ASP A 96 2.31 14.30 4.89
CA ASP A 96 3.14 14.67 6.04
C ASP A 96 4.25 15.64 5.64
N THR A 97 4.86 15.43 4.48
CA THR A 97 5.88 16.31 3.94
C THR A 97 5.30 17.69 3.60
N SER A 98 4.09 17.75 3.00
CA SER A 98 3.41 18.99 2.66
C SER A 98 3.07 19.82 3.91
N VAL A 99 2.61 19.18 4.96
CA VAL A 99 2.33 19.86 6.25
C VAL A 99 3.61 20.46 6.84
N SER A 100 4.70 19.70 6.85
CA SER A 100 5.99 20.18 7.35
C SER A 100 6.51 21.36 6.54
N LEU A 101 6.36 21.35 5.22
CA LEU A 101 6.76 22.46 4.35
C LEU A 101 5.93 23.71 4.60
N ALA A 102 4.61 23.58 4.82
CA ALA A 102 3.71 24.70 5.04
C ALA A 102 4.09 25.51 6.27
N THR A 103 4.71 24.91 7.28
CA THR A 103 5.15 25.62 8.50
C THR A 103 6.43 26.44 8.31
N VAL A 104 7.16 26.23 7.20
CA VAL A 104 8.49 26.84 6.96
C VAL A 104 8.44 27.93 5.89
N ILE A 105 7.42 27.92 5.02
CA ILE A 105 7.32 28.78 3.84
C ILE A 105 6.39 29.97 4.12
N GLY A 106 6.55 31.07 3.30
CA GLY A 106 5.72 32.27 3.43
C GLY A 106 4.24 32.05 3.09
N ALA A 107 3.37 32.96 3.53
CA ALA A 107 1.91 32.79 3.53
C ALA A 107 1.28 32.44 2.18
N LYS A 108 1.85 32.89 1.06
CA LYS A 108 1.30 32.65 -0.28
C LYS A 108 1.54 31.23 -0.76
N GLU A 109 2.76 30.74 -0.58
CA GLU A 109 3.14 29.36 -0.88
C GLU A 109 2.47 28.39 0.09
N GLU A 110 2.35 28.78 1.37
CA GLU A 110 1.65 28.04 2.40
C GLU A 110 0.20 27.73 1.96
N LYS A 111 -0.52 28.75 1.45
CA LYS A 111 -1.90 28.56 0.99
C LYS A 111 -2.01 27.54 -0.14
N THR A 112 -1.11 27.57 -1.10
CA THR A 112 -1.06 26.62 -2.21
C THR A 112 -0.78 25.21 -1.71
N ILE A 113 0.18 25.06 -0.81
CA ILE A 113 0.55 23.76 -0.21
C ILE A 113 -0.62 23.18 0.59
N LEU A 114 -1.32 24.02 1.38
CA LEU A 114 -2.46 23.59 2.16
C LEU A 114 -3.66 23.18 1.29
N ASN A 115 -3.87 23.84 0.15
CA ASN A 115 -4.89 23.42 -0.82
C ASN A 115 -4.57 22.05 -1.41
N ASN A 116 -3.31 21.81 -1.78
CA ASN A 116 -2.85 20.51 -2.26
C ASN A 116 -2.95 19.45 -1.17
N TYR A 117 -2.68 19.81 0.07
CA TYR A 117 -2.85 18.92 1.23
C TYR A 117 -4.29 18.44 1.35
N LYS A 118 -5.27 19.34 1.28
CA LYS A 118 -6.70 18.97 1.37
C LYS A 118 -7.11 18.02 0.25
N ASN A 119 -6.66 18.28 -0.98
CA ASN A 119 -6.94 17.42 -2.12
C ASN A 119 -6.32 16.03 -1.93
N ASN A 120 -5.11 15.97 -1.41
CA ASN A 120 -4.41 14.72 -1.15
C ASN A 120 -5.05 13.94 0.01
N GLU A 121 -5.56 14.62 1.04
CA GLU A 121 -6.30 13.97 2.12
C GLU A 121 -7.57 13.29 1.61
N LEU A 122 -8.34 13.96 0.75
CA LEU A 122 -9.53 13.37 0.14
C LEU A 122 -9.17 12.15 -0.71
N ARG A 123 -8.09 12.24 -1.48
CA ARG A 123 -7.60 11.13 -2.28
C ARG A 123 -7.14 9.96 -1.41
N LEU A 124 -6.45 10.24 -0.31
CA LEU A 124 -6.02 9.23 0.65
C LEU A 124 -7.23 8.50 1.23
N GLU A 125 -8.25 9.23 1.66
CA GLU A 125 -9.49 8.66 2.19
C GLU A 125 -10.14 7.72 1.16
N GLN A 126 -10.21 8.14 -0.11
CA GLN A 126 -10.75 7.31 -1.19
C GLN A 126 -9.91 6.05 -1.39
N LEU A 127 -8.58 6.15 -1.35
CA LEU A 127 -7.69 5.00 -1.48
C LEU A 127 -7.87 4.02 -0.32
N GLU A 128 -8.04 4.51 0.89
CA GLU A 128 -8.30 3.65 2.07
C GLU A 128 -9.64 2.92 1.95
N ILE A 129 -10.68 3.60 1.48
CA ILE A 129 -11.99 2.97 1.23
C ILE A 129 -11.87 1.90 0.16
N GLN A 130 -11.19 2.18 -0.94
CA GLN A 130 -10.97 1.23 -2.03
C GLN A 130 -10.15 0.02 -1.56
N PHE A 131 -9.16 0.24 -0.72
CA PHE A 131 -8.33 -0.83 -0.16
C PHE A 131 -9.15 -1.78 0.70
N ARG A 132 -9.95 -1.23 1.61
CA ARG A 132 -10.84 -2.02 2.47
C ARG A 132 -11.86 -2.80 1.64
N LYS A 133 -12.41 -2.17 0.62
CA LYS A 133 -13.35 -2.83 -0.30
C LYS A 133 -12.68 -3.99 -1.04
N PHE A 134 -11.47 -3.79 -1.53
CA PHE A 134 -10.71 -4.81 -2.23
C PHE A 134 -10.50 -6.06 -1.35
N ILE A 135 -10.12 -5.85 -0.10
CA ILE A 135 -9.92 -6.95 0.85
C ILE A 135 -11.25 -7.61 1.21
N ARG A 136 -12.28 -6.84 1.45
CA ARG A 136 -13.62 -7.34 1.78
C ARG A 136 -14.20 -8.19 0.64
N ASP A 137 -14.06 -7.74 -0.59
CA ASP A 137 -14.56 -8.46 -1.76
C ASP A 137 -13.87 -9.83 -1.89
N HIS A 138 -12.58 -9.91 -1.61
CA HIS A 138 -11.87 -11.18 -1.59
C HIS A 138 -12.42 -12.13 -0.51
N VAL A 139 -12.67 -11.62 0.70
CA VAL A 139 -13.23 -12.41 1.80
C VAL A 139 -14.63 -12.92 1.45
N TYR A 140 -15.46 -12.07 0.84
CA TYR A 140 -16.83 -12.46 0.46
C TYR A 140 -16.86 -13.54 -0.61
N ILE A 141 -16.04 -13.42 -1.64
CA ILE A 141 -15.99 -14.36 -2.76
C ILE A 141 -15.61 -15.77 -2.26
N ASN A 142 -14.73 -15.84 -1.26
CA ASN A 142 -14.21 -17.09 -0.73
C ASN A 142 -14.88 -17.49 0.60
N ASN A 143 -16.02 -16.89 0.92
CA ASN A 143 -16.75 -17.23 2.14
C ASN A 143 -17.60 -18.50 1.89
N ASP A 144 -17.30 -19.56 2.61
CA ASP A 144 -18.02 -20.85 2.52
C ASP A 144 -19.53 -20.71 2.75
N TYR A 145 -19.93 -19.75 3.56
CA TYR A 145 -21.33 -19.46 3.83
C TYR A 145 -22.09 -19.07 2.55
N ILE A 146 -21.44 -18.39 1.62
CA ILE A 146 -22.04 -18.00 0.34
C ILE A 146 -21.95 -19.15 -0.68
N GLY A 147 -20.94 -20.01 -0.55
CA GLY A 147 -20.70 -21.11 -1.48
C GLY A 147 -21.53 -22.37 -1.23
N GLU A 148 -22.23 -22.45 -0.11
CA GLU A 148 -22.99 -23.66 0.28
C GLU A 148 -24.40 -23.73 -0.32
N GLU A 149 -24.74 -22.81 -1.17
CA GLU A 149 -26.00 -22.91 -1.91
C GLU A 149 -25.82 -23.73 -3.18
#